data_23c6b012f1c3a9f86357ca52ed9e3f0d
#
_entry.id   23c6b012f1c3a9f86357ca52ed9e3f0d
#
_cell.length_a   1.000
_cell.length_b   1.000
_cell.length_c   1.000
_cell.angle_alpha   90.00
_cell.angle_beta   90.00
_cell.angle_gamma   90.00
#
_symmetry.space_group_name_H-M   'P 1'
#
loop_
_entity.id
_entity.type
_entity.pdbx_description
1 polymer ?
#
loop_
_entity_poly.entity_id
_entity_poly.type
_entity_poly.pdbx_seq_one_letter_code
_entity_poly.pdbx_strand_id
1 'polypeptide(L)'
;MTRALLLENPHSIADDIFAKFGIEVTRVTGALSEDDLIDALDGVDYLGLRSKTEVTERVLRARPNLKAIGAFCIGTNQIDLATATEMGIAVFNAPYSNTRSVVELAIGEIIDLSRRVTVKNSRLHRGVWDKSADGAHEVRGHTLGIIGYGNIGTQLSVLAEAMGLNVIFYDAAERLALGNATQMPTMEAVLREADIISVHVDGQESNTNLIGRTEFELMKPGALFINLSRGHVVDVDALHAALVSGHLGGAAIDVFPEEPRANGDPFTSPLATLDNVILTPHIGGSTEEAQYDIGRFVAAKIGEYQASGSTDMSVNLPNLTMNIGKRSRYRVRLIHRNVPGVMARVNQIFASSEANVDAQILATLDEVGYVLTDISAGLGREALEELSHLPETIRLIATPL
;
A
#
# COMPACT_ATOMS: atom_id res chain seq x y z
N MET A 1 28.75 8.94 5.40
CA MET A 1 27.48 9.65 5.09
C MET A 1 26.42 8.60 4.81
N THR A 2 25.24 8.82 5.28
CA THR A 2 24.10 7.90 5.05
C THR A 2 23.52 8.15 3.67
N ARG A 3 23.32 7.10 2.87
CA ARG A 3 22.90 7.23 1.45
C ARG A 3 21.58 6.53 1.18
N ALA A 4 20.74 7.17 0.39
CA ALA A 4 19.51 6.59 -0.16
C ALA A 4 19.56 6.56 -1.69
N LEU A 5 19.08 5.47 -2.27
CA LEU A 5 18.80 5.32 -3.69
C LEU A 5 17.30 5.39 -3.93
N LEU A 6 16.86 6.33 -4.76
CA LEU A 6 15.44 6.45 -5.15
C LEU A 6 15.25 6.06 -6.61
N LEU A 7 14.39 5.09 -6.85
CA LEU A 7 14.04 4.57 -8.18
C LEU A 7 12.66 5.02 -8.61
N GLU A 8 12.41 5.05 -9.93
CA GLU A 8 11.07 5.26 -10.50
C GLU A 8 10.45 6.64 -10.21
N ASN A 9 11.30 7.67 -9.99
CA ASN A 9 10.88 9.05 -9.77
C ASN A 9 9.80 9.27 -8.69
N PRO A 10 10.01 8.92 -7.42
CA PRO A 10 9.17 9.42 -6.35
C PRO A 10 9.18 10.96 -6.34
N HIS A 11 8.12 11.58 -5.82
CA HIS A 11 8.01 13.04 -5.76
C HIS A 11 9.23 13.68 -5.08
N SER A 12 9.71 14.82 -5.60
CA SER A 12 10.94 15.49 -5.16
C SER A 12 10.93 15.96 -3.70
N ILE A 13 9.77 16.09 -3.08
CA ILE A 13 9.65 16.38 -1.64
C ILE A 13 10.42 15.38 -0.77
N ALA A 14 10.62 14.16 -1.26
CA ALA A 14 11.39 13.15 -0.56
C ALA A 14 12.85 13.59 -0.31
N ASP A 15 13.47 14.31 -1.26
CA ASP A 15 14.84 14.80 -1.12
C ASP A 15 14.96 15.81 0.03
N ASP A 16 14.00 16.75 0.12
CA ASP A 16 13.94 17.75 1.17
C ASP A 16 13.74 17.12 2.56
N ILE A 17 12.95 16.04 2.62
CA ILE A 17 12.74 15.29 3.86
C ILE A 17 14.01 14.52 4.24
N PHE A 18 14.62 13.78 3.32
CA PHE A 18 15.85 13.04 3.58
C PHE A 18 17.00 13.95 3.99
N ALA A 19 17.12 15.13 3.39
CA ALA A 19 18.13 16.12 3.76
C ALA A 19 18.01 16.57 5.23
N LYS A 20 16.79 16.68 5.79
CA LYS A 20 16.56 17.01 7.21
C LYS A 20 17.11 15.95 8.17
N PHE A 21 17.22 14.69 7.69
CA PHE A 21 17.78 13.58 8.45
C PHE A 21 19.24 13.27 8.11
N GLY A 22 19.89 14.12 7.29
CA GLY A 22 21.29 13.94 6.88
C GLY A 22 21.50 12.75 5.95
N ILE A 23 20.50 12.39 5.16
CA ILE A 23 20.54 11.32 4.17
C ILE A 23 20.78 11.94 2.79
N GLU A 24 21.85 11.53 2.13
CA GLU A 24 22.17 11.93 0.76
C GLU A 24 21.40 11.05 -0.24
N VAL A 25 20.74 11.67 -1.22
CA VAL A 25 19.89 10.98 -2.19
C VAL A 25 20.54 10.87 -3.55
N THR A 26 20.56 9.67 -4.09
CA THR A 26 20.82 9.39 -5.51
C THR A 26 19.54 8.93 -6.19
N ARG A 27 19.28 9.35 -7.43
CA ARG A 27 18.06 9.03 -8.17
C ARG A 27 18.35 8.28 -9.47
N VAL A 28 17.49 7.28 -9.76
CA VAL A 28 17.42 6.62 -11.05
C VAL A 28 15.98 6.70 -11.55
N THR A 29 15.79 7.18 -12.76
CA THR A 29 14.46 7.51 -13.32
C THR A 29 13.59 6.29 -13.57
N GLY A 30 14.17 5.15 -13.96
CA GLY A 30 13.46 3.93 -14.34
C GLY A 30 13.47 2.87 -13.25
N ALA A 31 12.82 1.75 -13.55
CA ALA A 31 13.00 0.51 -12.84
C ALA A 31 14.33 -0.12 -13.24
N LEU A 32 14.94 -0.85 -12.32
CA LEU A 32 16.18 -1.59 -12.56
C LEU A 32 15.91 -3.10 -12.67
N SER A 33 16.73 -3.79 -13.45
CA SER A 33 16.82 -5.24 -13.41
C SER A 33 17.42 -5.69 -12.07
N GLU A 34 17.26 -6.96 -11.73
CA GLU A 34 17.80 -7.51 -10.50
C GLU A 34 19.33 -7.31 -10.36
N ASP A 35 20.09 -7.57 -11.44
CA ASP A 35 21.55 -7.40 -11.44
C ASP A 35 21.94 -5.92 -11.32
N ASP A 36 21.30 -5.04 -12.09
CA ASP A 36 21.57 -3.60 -12.02
C ASP A 36 21.21 -3.02 -10.64
N LEU A 37 20.15 -3.55 -10.01
CA LEU A 37 19.74 -3.14 -8.65
C LEU A 37 20.78 -3.57 -7.62
N ILE A 38 21.27 -4.81 -7.70
CA ILE A 38 22.34 -5.27 -6.82
C ILE A 38 23.56 -4.34 -6.93
N ASP A 39 23.98 -3.99 -8.14
CA ASP A 39 25.13 -3.12 -8.34
C ASP A 39 24.89 -1.69 -7.83
N ALA A 40 23.70 -1.13 -8.11
CA ALA A 40 23.34 0.23 -7.70
C ALA A 40 23.21 0.39 -6.17
N LEU A 41 22.94 -0.70 -5.44
CA LEU A 41 22.83 -0.71 -3.98
C LEU A 41 24.20 -0.77 -3.27
N ASP A 42 25.31 -0.71 -3.98
CA ASP A 42 26.62 -0.73 -3.31
C ASP A 42 26.84 0.50 -2.43
N GLY A 43 27.02 0.26 -1.12
CA GLY A 43 27.18 1.28 -0.10
C GLY A 43 25.93 2.17 0.11
N VAL A 44 24.74 1.70 -0.25
CA VAL A 44 23.44 2.34 -0.01
C VAL A 44 22.86 1.82 1.30
N ASP A 45 22.34 2.72 2.14
CA ASP A 45 21.70 2.39 3.42
C ASP A 45 20.17 2.22 3.26
N TYR A 46 19.55 3.00 2.37
CA TYR A 46 18.10 3.07 2.17
C TYR A 46 17.73 2.99 0.71
N LEU A 47 16.77 2.14 0.39
CA LEU A 47 16.19 2.02 -0.95
C LEU A 47 14.78 2.60 -0.95
N GLY A 48 14.49 3.48 -1.91
CA GLY A 48 13.14 3.92 -2.24
C GLY A 48 12.76 3.50 -3.65
N LEU A 49 11.59 2.88 -3.81
CA LEU A 49 11.09 2.44 -5.11
C LEU A 49 9.56 2.64 -5.18
N ARG A 50 8.99 2.53 -6.38
CA ARG A 50 7.52 2.50 -6.51
C ARG A 50 7.04 1.05 -6.72
N SER A 51 6.41 0.75 -7.82
CA SER A 51 5.70 -0.52 -8.01
C SER A 51 6.32 -1.45 -9.06
N LYS A 52 7.40 -1.05 -9.73
CA LYS A 52 7.94 -1.77 -10.90
C LYS A 52 9.22 -2.54 -10.65
N THR A 53 10.10 -2.03 -9.76
CA THR A 53 11.36 -2.70 -9.41
C THR A 53 11.09 -3.79 -8.39
N GLU A 54 11.51 -5.00 -8.68
CA GLU A 54 11.37 -6.14 -7.76
C GLU A 54 12.59 -6.24 -6.85
N VAL A 55 12.34 -6.32 -5.54
CA VAL A 55 13.34 -6.55 -4.50
C VAL A 55 13.20 -7.98 -4.02
N THR A 56 13.90 -8.88 -4.71
CA THR A 56 13.85 -10.32 -4.46
C THR A 56 14.75 -10.73 -3.28
N GLU A 57 14.61 -11.97 -2.82
CA GLU A 57 15.53 -12.60 -1.86
C GLU A 57 17.00 -12.44 -2.30
N ARG A 58 17.30 -12.63 -3.59
CA ARG A 58 18.67 -12.52 -4.12
C ARG A 58 19.24 -11.11 -3.95
N VAL A 59 18.43 -10.07 -4.21
CA VAL A 59 18.83 -8.66 -3.99
C VAL A 59 19.15 -8.42 -2.53
N LEU A 60 18.24 -8.81 -1.64
CA LEU A 60 18.37 -8.57 -0.20
C LEU A 60 19.61 -9.29 0.36
N ARG A 61 19.81 -10.57 0.04
CA ARG A 61 20.97 -11.33 0.51
C ARG A 61 22.30 -10.83 -0.07
N ALA A 62 22.30 -10.27 -1.29
CA ALA A 62 23.48 -9.65 -1.87
C ALA A 62 23.84 -8.31 -1.19
N ARG A 63 22.91 -7.67 -0.51
CA ARG A 63 23.08 -6.34 0.13
C ARG A 63 22.66 -6.31 1.59
N PRO A 64 23.33 -7.07 2.48
CA PRO A 64 22.96 -7.21 3.89
C PRO A 64 23.07 -5.91 4.70
N ASN A 65 23.78 -4.89 4.17
CA ASN A 65 23.94 -3.60 4.83
C ASN A 65 22.73 -2.66 4.64
N LEU A 66 21.80 -3.00 3.75
CA LEU A 66 20.57 -2.23 3.57
C LEU A 66 19.78 -2.20 4.89
N LYS A 67 19.36 -1.02 5.34
CA LYS A 67 18.72 -0.81 6.65
C LYS A 67 17.21 -0.75 6.55
N ALA A 68 16.71 -0.06 5.52
CA ALA A 68 15.27 -0.01 5.27
C ALA A 68 14.95 0.21 3.78
N ILE A 69 13.71 -0.14 3.43
CA ILE A 69 13.14 0.02 2.09
C ILE A 69 11.85 0.83 2.22
N GLY A 70 11.67 1.83 1.37
CA GLY A 70 10.43 2.59 1.22
C GLY A 70 9.75 2.27 -0.10
N ALA A 71 8.55 1.70 -0.02
CA ALA A 71 7.64 1.59 -1.15
C ALA A 71 6.86 2.91 -1.28
N PHE A 72 7.21 3.75 -2.26
CA PHE A 72 6.53 5.00 -2.56
C PHE A 72 5.20 4.74 -3.30
N CYS A 73 4.41 3.84 -2.74
CA CYS A 73 3.09 3.40 -3.19
C CYS A 73 2.36 2.70 -2.03
N ILE A 74 1.14 2.19 -2.26
CA ILE A 74 0.41 1.42 -1.25
C ILE A 74 0.90 -0.03 -1.19
N GLY A 75 1.01 -0.69 -2.35
CA GLY A 75 1.37 -2.10 -2.44
C GLY A 75 2.84 -2.34 -2.09
N THR A 76 3.13 -3.53 -1.57
CA THR A 76 4.48 -4.01 -1.26
C THR A 76 4.79 -5.35 -1.93
N ASN A 77 3.97 -5.79 -2.87
CA ASN A 77 4.09 -7.09 -3.54
C ASN A 77 5.42 -7.25 -4.31
N GLN A 78 6.06 -6.14 -4.71
CA GLN A 78 7.35 -6.09 -5.37
C GLN A 78 8.54 -6.30 -4.42
N ILE A 79 8.30 -6.46 -3.11
CA ILE A 79 9.34 -6.64 -2.09
C ILE A 79 9.15 -7.99 -1.40
N ASP A 80 10.20 -8.79 -1.34
CA ASP A 80 10.21 -10.01 -0.53
C ASP A 80 10.23 -9.65 0.96
N LEU A 81 9.04 -9.51 1.54
CA LEU A 81 8.85 -9.12 2.94
C LEU A 81 9.39 -10.19 3.91
N ALA A 82 9.29 -11.47 3.55
CA ALA A 82 9.77 -12.57 4.40
C ALA A 82 11.28 -12.46 4.58
N THR A 83 12.03 -12.39 3.48
CA THR A 83 13.48 -12.21 3.54
C THR A 83 13.89 -10.88 4.17
N ALA A 84 13.18 -9.78 3.89
CA ALA A 84 13.46 -8.49 4.54
C ALA A 84 13.33 -8.60 6.07
N THR A 85 12.31 -9.32 6.55
CA THR A 85 12.07 -9.56 7.98
C THR A 85 13.16 -10.43 8.60
N GLU A 86 13.52 -11.55 7.94
CA GLU A 86 14.63 -12.42 8.37
C GLU A 86 15.95 -11.68 8.51
N MET A 87 16.19 -10.67 7.68
CA MET A 87 17.41 -9.87 7.67
C MET A 87 17.31 -8.61 8.53
N GLY A 88 16.17 -8.35 9.17
CA GLY A 88 15.93 -7.16 9.98
C GLY A 88 15.98 -5.87 9.16
N ILE A 89 15.52 -5.89 7.91
CA ILE A 89 15.39 -4.72 7.05
C ILE A 89 13.95 -4.20 7.19
N ALA A 90 13.80 -2.98 7.69
CA ALA A 90 12.49 -2.36 7.86
C ALA A 90 11.88 -1.99 6.50
N VAL A 91 10.61 -2.27 6.29
CA VAL A 91 9.88 -1.87 5.06
C VAL A 91 8.75 -0.93 5.44
N PHE A 92 8.67 0.20 4.73
CA PHE A 92 7.63 1.22 4.90
C PHE A 92 6.91 1.43 3.57
N ASN A 93 5.61 1.69 3.63
CA ASN A 93 4.80 2.06 2.48
C ASN A 93 3.92 3.28 2.80
N ALA A 94 3.06 3.69 1.87
CA ALA A 94 2.14 4.81 2.06
C ALA A 94 0.67 4.35 2.02
N PRO A 95 0.15 3.69 3.07
CA PRO A 95 -1.14 2.99 3.00
C PRO A 95 -2.37 3.92 2.89
N TYR A 96 -2.22 5.23 3.15
CA TYR A 96 -3.34 6.18 3.22
C TYR A 96 -3.22 7.36 2.27
N SER A 97 -2.04 7.60 1.69
CA SER A 97 -1.70 8.88 1.03
C SER A 97 -2.44 9.14 -0.28
N ASN A 98 -3.02 8.12 -0.92
CA ASN A 98 -3.79 8.28 -2.16
C ASN A 98 -5.29 7.93 -2.00
N THR A 99 -5.75 7.69 -0.78
CA THR A 99 -7.14 7.27 -0.52
C THR A 99 -8.13 8.24 -1.14
N ARG A 100 -7.90 9.55 -0.97
CA ARG A 100 -8.78 10.59 -1.51
C ARG A 100 -8.84 10.58 -3.03
N SER A 101 -7.71 10.41 -3.69
CA SER A 101 -7.62 10.37 -5.16
C SER A 101 -8.42 9.21 -5.75
N VAL A 102 -8.31 8.01 -5.17
CA VAL A 102 -9.07 6.83 -5.61
C VAL A 102 -10.57 7.06 -5.41
N VAL A 103 -10.97 7.64 -4.28
CA VAL A 103 -12.38 7.90 -3.98
C VAL A 103 -12.97 8.92 -4.94
N GLU A 104 -12.23 9.96 -5.30
CA GLU A 104 -12.69 10.98 -6.28
C GLU A 104 -12.83 10.38 -7.68
N LEU A 105 -11.90 9.52 -8.10
CA LEU A 105 -12.02 8.79 -9.36
C LEU A 105 -13.26 7.90 -9.34
N ALA A 106 -13.46 7.11 -8.28
CA ALA A 106 -14.64 6.24 -8.14
C ALA A 106 -15.96 7.01 -8.27
N ILE A 107 -16.07 8.16 -7.59
CA ILE A 107 -17.26 9.03 -7.69
C ILE A 107 -17.42 9.56 -9.13
N GLY A 108 -16.33 9.99 -9.76
CA GLY A 108 -16.35 10.46 -11.13
C GLY A 108 -16.86 9.40 -12.11
N GLU A 109 -16.36 8.17 -11.98
CA GLU A 109 -16.75 7.01 -12.79
C GLU A 109 -18.19 6.55 -12.53
N ILE A 110 -18.66 6.58 -11.26
CA ILE A 110 -20.05 6.33 -10.91
C ILE A 110 -20.98 7.28 -11.65
N ILE A 111 -20.66 8.58 -11.63
CA ILE A 111 -21.47 9.61 -12.32
C ILE A 111 -21.38 9.42 -13.83
N ASP A 112 -20.19 9.20 -14.38
CA ASP A 112 -19.97 9.02 -15.81
C ASP A 112 -20.78 7.84 -16.36
N LEU A 113 -20.67 6.68 -15.74
CA LEU A 113 -21.43 5.47 -16.11
C LEU A 113 -22.93 5.71 -16.00
N SER A 114 -23.41 6.25 -14.87
CA SER A 114 -24.83 6.52 -14.64
C SER A 114 -25.40 7.49 -15.68
N ARG A 115 -24.62 8.48 -16.12
CA ARG A 115 -25.01 9.50 -17.11
C ARG A 115 -24.58 9.16 -18.53
N ARG A 116 -23.78 8.09 -18.73
CA ARG A 116 -23.20 7.68 -20.02
C ARG A 116 -22.39 8.81 -20.68
N VAL A 117 -21.64 9.58 -19.88
CA VAL A 117 -20.94 10.79 -20.34
C VAL A 117 -19.88 10.43 -21.39
N THR A 118 -19.01 9.46 -21.10
CA THR A 118 -17.94 9.00 -22.00
C THR A 118 -18.49 8.53 -23.33
N VAL A 119 -19.58 7.75 -23.34
CA VAL A 119 -20.25 7.28 -24.57
C VAL A 119 -20.76 8.44 -25.40
N LYS A 120 -21.49 9.37 -24.76
CA LYS A 120 -22.06 10.53 -25.44
C LYS A 120 -20.98 11.50 -25.93
N ASN A 121 -19.93 11.70 -25.15
CA ASN A 121 -18.77 12.49 -25.55
C ASN A 121 -18.09 11.91 -26.78
N SER A 122 -17.79 10.61 -26.78
CA SER A 122 -17.19 9.91 -27.92
C SER A 122 -18.05 10.02 -29.19
N ARG A 123 -19.39 9.88 -29.07
CA ARG A 123 -20.33 10.06 -30.21
C ARG A 123 -20.28 11.48 -30.74
N LEU A 124 -20.28 12.49 -29.88
CA LEU A 124 -20.25 13.90 -30.29
C LEU A 124 -18.94 14.24 -31.02
N HIS A 125 -17.80 13.75 -30.56
CA HIS A 125 -16.53 13.89 -31.27
C HIS A 125 -16.52 13.27 -32.66
N ARG A 126 -17.36 12.24 -32.88
CA ARG A 126 -17.60 11.62 -34.20
C ARG A 126 -18.72 12.31 -35.00
N GLY A 127 -19.22 13.47 -34.55
CA GLY A 127 -20.25 14.24 -35.22
C GLY A 127 -21.68 13.73 -35.01
N VAL A 128 -21.91 12.80 -34.06
CA VAL A 128 -23.23 12.27 -33.75
C VAL A 128 -23.83 12.96 -32.56
N TRP A 129 -24.93 13.73 -32.82
CA TRP A 129 -25.70 14.40 -31.78
C TRP A 129 -26.71 13.45 -31.15
N ASP A 130 -26.45 12.99 -29.91
CA ASP A 130 -27.35 12.13 -29.13
C ASP A 130 -27.79 12.81 -27.83
N LYS A 131 -29.01 13.30 -27.82
CA LYS A 131 -29.65 13.99 -26.67
C LYS A 131 -30.61 13.07 -25.88
N SER A 132 -30.71 11.77 -26.23
CA SER A 132 -31.64 10.84 -25.56
C SER A 132 -31.32 10.72 -24.06
N ALA A 133 -32.35 10.46 -23.27
CA ALA A 133 -32.21 10.12 -21.85
C ALA A 133 -32.09 8.59 -21.63
N ASP A 134 -32.05 7.79 -22.68
CA ASP A 134 -32.08 6.32 -22.60
C ASP A 134 -30.89 5.78 -21.84
N GLY A 135 -31.14 5.04 -20.76
CA GLY A 135 -30.13 4.47 -19.88
C GLY A 135 -29.30 5.49 -19.10
N ALA A 136 -29.69 6.76 -19.04
CA ALA A 136 -29.06 7.78 -18.23
C ALA A 136 -29.88 8.03 -16.93
N HIS A 137 -29.22 7.92 -15.80
CA HIS A 137 -29.83 8.01 -14.48
C HIS A 137 -29.18 9.07 -13.59
N GLU A 138 -29.91 9.60 -12.61
CA GLU A 138 -29.31 10.30 -11.47
C GLU A 138 -28.81 9.25 -10.46
N VAL A 139 -27.72 9.55 -9.75
CA VAL A 139 -27.20 8.63 -8.71
C VAL A 139 -28.00 8.68 -7.41
N ARG A 140 -28.70 9.78 -7.14
CA ARG A 140 -29.49 10.00 -5.94
C ARG A 140 -30.60 8.93 -5.82
N GLY A 141 -30.67 8.29 -4.63
CA GLY A 141 -31.65 7.25 -4.32
C GLY A 141 -31.24 5.86 -4.77
N HIS A 142 -30.16 5.72 -5.58
CA HIS A 142 -29.58 4.43 -5.90
C HIS A 142 -28.79 3.86 -4.73
N THR A 143 -28.59 2.55 -4.72
CA THR A 143 -27.82 1.83 -3.69
C THR A 143 -26.42 1.54 -4.23
N LEU A 144 -25.40 2.07 -3.54
CA LEU A 144 -23.99 1.72 -3.73
C LEU A 144 -23.61 0.57 -2.82
N GLY A 145 -23.20 -0.55 -3.41
CA GLY A 145 -22.61 -1.68 -2.72
C GLY A 145 -21.07 -1.59 -2.74
N ILE A 146 -20.45 -1.62 -1.57
CA ILE A 146 -19.00 -1.56 -1.43
C ILE A 146 -18.50 -2.93 -0.95
N ILE A 147 -17.57 -3.54 -1.70
CA ILE A 147 -16.89 -4.77 -1.34
C ILE A 147 -15.47 -4.41 -0.85
N GLY A 148 -15.23 -4.56 0.48
CA GLY A 148 -14.02 -4.06 1.15
C GLY A 148 -14.24 -2.67 1.76
N TYR A 149 -14.54 -2.63 3.07
CA TYR A 149 -14.81 -1.39 3.80
C TYR A 149 -13.59 -0.92 4.60
N GLY A 150 -12.42 -0.90 3.91
CA GLY A 150 -11.17 -0.35 4.40
C GLY A 150 -11.11 1.18 4.26
N ASN A 151 -9.91 1.74 4.13
CA ASN A 151 -9.70 3.19 4.05
C ASN A 151 -10.43 3.85 2.86
N ILE A 152 -10.37 3.22 1.69
CA ILE A 152 -11.02 3.73 0.47
C ILE A 152 -12.54 3.56 0.58
N GLY A 153 -13.01 2.34 0.88
CA GLY A 153 -14.45 2.05 0.98
C GLY A 153 -15.16 2.93 2.01
N THR A 154 -14.52 3.17 3.15
CA THR A 154 -15.06 4.05 4.20
C THR A 154 -15.18 5.51 3.73
N GLN A 155 -14.15 6.07 3.07
CA GLN A 155 -14.24 7.43 2.54
C GLN A 155 -15.23 7.54 1.37
N LEU A 156 -15.29 6.52 0.52
CA LEU A 156 -16.27 6.46 -0.58
C LEU A 156 -17.69 6.48 -0.04
N SER A 157 -17.98 5.73 1.04
CA SER A 157 -19.32 5.70 1.64
C SER A 157 -19.77 7.09 2.08
N VAL A 158 -18.89 7.86 2.73
CA VAL A 158 -19.21 9.22 3.21
C VAL A 158 -19.51 10.18 2.04
N LEU A 159 -18.74 10.13 0.96
CA LEU A 159 -18.99 10.97 -0.21
C LEU A 159 -20.23 10.53 -0.98
N ALA A 160 -20.46 9.24 -1.11
CA ALA A 160 -21.64 8.69 -1.77
C ALA A 160 -22.94 9.10 -1.03
N GLU A 161 -22.94 9.01 0.31
CA GLU A 161 -24.05 9.50 1.12
C GLU A 161 -24.33 10.99 0.89
N ALA A 162 -23.27 11.83 0.86
CA ALA A 162 -23.41 13.26 0.60
C ALA A 162 -24.03 13.57 -0.77
N MET A 163 -23.93 12.64 -1.72
CA MET A 163 -24.58 12.71 -3.05
C MET A 163 -25.99 12.11 -3.07
N GLY A 164 -26.47 11.60 -1.96
CA GLY A 164 -27.80 11.03 -1.82
C GLY A 164 -27.92 9.55 -2.23
N LEU A 165 -26.80 8.81 -2.30
CA LEU A 165 -26.83 7.36 -2.43
C LEU A 165 -27.13 6.70 -1.09
N ASN A 166 -27.78 5.53 -1.12
CA ASN A 166 -27.83 4.62 0.00
C ASN A 166 -26.58 3.73 -0.07
N VAL A 167 -25.92 3.50 1.06
CA VAL A 167 -24.68 2.70 1.06
C VAL A 167 -24.89 1.42 1.84
N ILE A 168 -24.57 0.29 1.20
CA ILE A 168 -24.42 -1.01 1.84
C ILE A 168 -23.01 -1.53 1.58
N PHE A 169 -22.46 -2.32 2.50
CA PHE A 169 -21.12 -2.85 2.30
C PHE A 169 -20.93 -4.25 2.88
N TYR A 170 -19.93 -4.94 2.38
CA TYR A 170 -19.42 -6.17 2.96
C TYR A 170 -17.90 -6.05 3.16
N ASP A 171 -17.43 -6.53 4.31
CA ASP A 171 -16.00 -6.72 4.63
C ASP A 171 -15.88 -8.05 5.39
N ALA A 172 -14.76 -8.74 5.20
CA ALA A 172 -14.48 -10.00 5.91
C ALA A 172 -14.34 -9.81 7.43
N ALA A 173 -13.99 -8.60 7.86
CA ALA A 173 -13.95 -8.20 9.26
C ALA A 173 -15.19 -7.37 9.64
N GLU A 174 -15.54 -7.37 10.92
CA GLU A 174 -16.53 -6.42 11.44
C GLU A 174 -15.95 -5.00 11.36
N ARG A 175 -16.70 -4.07 10.76
CA ARG A 175 -16.29 -2.69 10.54
C ARG A 175 -17.29 -1.70 11.13
N LEU A 176 -16.77 -0.60 11.65
CA LEU A 176 -17.63 0.50 12.07
C LEU A 176 -18.24 1.18 10.84
N ALA A 177 -19.56 1.07 10.69
CA ALA A 177 -20.30 1.75 9.65
C ALA A 177 -20.30 3.27 9.88
N LEU A 178 -20.05 4.07 8.85
CA LEU A 178 -20.11 5.53 8.91
C LEU A 178 -21.36 6.04 8.17
N GLY A 179 -21.97 7.10 8.70
CA GLY A 179 -23.14 7.74 8.10
C GLY A 179 -24.34 6.78 7.94
N ASN A 180 -24.89 6.72 6.73
CA ASN A 180 -26.01 5.82 6.41
C ASN A 180 -25.56 4.41 5.97
N ALA A 181 -24.26 4.13 5.94
CA ALA A 181 -23.75 2.84 5.49
C ALA A 181 -24.21 1.69 6.39
N THR A 182 -24.62 0.59 5.79
CA THR A 182 -25.07 -0.62 6.50
C THR A 182 -24.21 -1.81 6.12
N GLN A 183 -23.61 -2.48 7.11
CA GLN A 183 -22.88 -3.72 6.88
C GLN A 183 -23.85 -4.87 6.59
N MET A 184 -23.66 -5.54 5.48
CA MET A 184 -24.42 -6.71 5.08
C MET A 184 -23.77 -8.00 5.60
N PRO A 185 -24.57 -9.05 5.91
CA PRO A 185 -24.02 -10.28 6.47
C PRO A 185 -23.14 -11.07 5.49
N THR A 186 -23.34 -10.91 4.17
CA THR A 186 -22.57 -11.60 3.14
C THR A 186 -22.35 -10.69 1.94
N MET A 187 -21.33 -11.02 1.12
CA MET A 187 -21.06 -10.33 -0.13
C MET A 187 -22.23 -10.49 -1.11
N GLU A 188 -22.82 -11.67 -1.18
CA GLU A 188 -23.95 -11.97 -2.06
C GLU A 188 -25.15 -11.08 -1.74
N ALA A 189 -25.39 -10.74 -0.47
CA ALA A 189 -26.44 -9.81 -0.10
C ALA A 189 -26.21 -8.41 -0.67
N VAL A 190 -24.95 -7.92 -0.64
CA VAL A 190 -24.59 -6.66 -1.29
C VAL A 190 -24.82 -6.73 -2.79
N LEU A 191 -24.35 -7.80 -3.46
CA LEU A 191 -24.47 -7.95 -4.91
C LEU A 191 -25.91 -7.94 -5.39
N ARG A 192 -26.83 -8.56 -4.63
CA ARG A 192 -28.26 -8.60 -4.97
C ARG A 192 -29.00 -7.28 -4.78
N GLU A 193 -28.56 -6.47 -3.82
CA GLU A 193 -29.30 -5.26 -3.44
C GLU A 193 -28.74 -3.97 -4.05
N ALA A 194 -27.47 -3.99 -4.50
CA ALA A 194 -26.83 -2.81 -5.05
C ALA A 194 -27.23 -2.54 -6.50
N ASP A 195 -27.34 -1.27 -6.85
CA ASP A 195 -27.48 -0.78 -8.24
C ASP A 195 -26.09 -0.48 -8.84
N ILE A 196 -25.12 -0.17 -7.98
CA ILE A 196 -23.75 0.15 -8.32
C ILE A 196 -22.85 -0.65 -7.36
N ILE A 197 -21.88 -1.39 -7.87
CA ILE A 197 -20.94 -2.18 -7.07
C ILE A 197 -19.53 -1.63 -7.26
N SER A 198 -18.83 -1.32 -6.17
CA SER A 198 -17.46 -0.85 -6.18
C SER A 198 -16.57 -1.73 -5.29
N VAL A 199 -15.48 -2.23 -5.86
CA VAL A 199 -14.56 -3.18 -5.20
C VAL A 199 -13.31 -2.47 -4.69
N HIS A 200 -13.01 -2.64 -3.39
CA HIS A 200 -11.91 -2.00 -2.67
C HIS A 200 -11.18 -2.98 -1.72
N VAL A 201 -11.02 -4.22 -2.15
CA VAL A 201 -10.26 -5.23 -1.42
C VAL A 201 -8.76 -5.11 -1.68
N ASP A 202 -7.95 -5.71 -0.83
CA ASP A 202 -6.50 -5.77 -1.01
C ASP A 202 -6.08 -6.79 -2.08
N GLY A 203 -4.76 -6.82 -2.37
CA GLY A 203 -4.17 -7.68 -3.39
C GLY A 203 -3.73 -9.06 -2.89
N GLN A 204 -4.31 -9.60 -1.83
CA GLN A 204 -4.00 -10.94 -1.35
C GLN A 204 -4.42 -12.00 -2.38
N GLU A 205 -3.66 -13.10 -2.47
CA GLU A 205 -3.98 -14.21 -3.37
C GLU A 205 -5.36 -14.82 -3.14
N SER A 206 -5.84 -14.80 -1.89
CA SER A 206 -7.18 -15.24 -1.51
C SER A 206 -8.31 -14.46 -2.18
N ASN A 207 -8.02 -13.26 -2.69
CA ASN A 207 -8.97 -12.42 -3.41
C ASN A 207 -8.92 -12.63 -4.94
N THR A 208 -8.14 -13.60 -5.43
CA THR A 208 -8.07 -13.91 -6.86
C THR A 208 -9.42 -14.43 -7.36
N ASN A 209 -9.94 -13.79 -8.42
CA ASN A 209 -11.26 -14.08 -9.01
C ASN A 209 -12.41 -14.04 -7.97
N LEU A 210 -12.29 -13.15 -6.96
CA LEU A 210 -13.33 -12.92 -5.96
C LEU A 210 -14.67 -12.56 -6.62
N ILE A 211 -14.62 -11.83 -7.73
CA ILE A 211 -15.80 -11.48 -8.53
C ILE A 211 -15.68 -12.21 -9.88
N GLY A 212 -16.38 -13.30 -9.99
CA GLY A 212 -16.47 -14.13 -11.18
C GLY A 212 -17.88 -14.19 -11.75
N ARG A 213 -18.12 -15.21 -12.59
CA ARG A 213 -19.41 -15.42 -13.28
C ARG A 213 -20.58 -15.47 -12.29
N THR A 214 -20.45 -16.23 -11.22
CA THR A 214 -21.50 -16.40 -10.22
C THR A 214 -21.88 -15.07 -9.57
N GLU A 215 -20.88 -14.28 -9.23
CA GLU A 215 -21.06 -12.97 -8.58
C GLU A 215 -21.72 -11.97 -9.54
N PHE A 216 -21.31 -11.95 -10.81
CA PHE A 216 -21.99 -11.12 -11.82
C PHE A 216 -23.46 -11.55 -12.05
N GLU A 217 -23.76 -12.83 -12.07
CA GLU A 217 -25.15 -13.34 -12.21
C GLU A 217 -26.04 -12.97 -11.00
N LEU A 218 -25.46 -12.73 -9.81
CA LEU A 218 -26.19 -12.28 -8.64
C LEU A 218 -26.56 -10.78 -8.68
N MET A 219 -25.83 -9.98 -9.46
CA MET A 219 -26.06 -8.54 -9.56
C MET A 219 -27.39 -8.24 -10.25
N LYS A 220 -27.96 -7.09 -9.99
CA LYS A 220 -29.19 -6.65 -10.66
C LYS A 220 -28.96 -6.48 -12.15
N PRO A 221 -29.96 -6.80 -13.00
CA PRO A 221 -29.91 -6.42 -14.40
C PRO A 221 -29.74 -4.90 -14.54
N GLY A 222 -28.75 -4.48 -15.34
CA GLY A 222 -28.40 -3.08 -15.55
C GLY A 222 -27.50 -2.48 -14.46
N ALA A 223 -27.03 -3.25 -13.48
CA ALA A 223 -26.09 -2.78 -12.47
C ALA A 223 -24.79 -2.27 -13.08
N LEU A 224 -24.15 -1.30 -12.40
CA LEU A 224 -22.84 -0.75 -12.77
C LEU A 224 -21.77 -1.39 -11.89
N PHE A 225 -20.62 -1.69 -12.49
CA PHE A 225 -19.51 -2.35 -11.80
C PHE A 225 -18.22 -1.54 -11.87
N ILE A 226 -17.52 -1.38 -10.74
CA ILE A 226 -16.32 -0.54 -10.63
C ILE A 226 -15.21 -1.33 -9.93
N ASN A 227 -14.04 -1.44 -10.55
CA ASN A 227 -12.85 -2.03 -9.94
C ASN A 227 -11.66 -1.07 -10.03
N LEU A 228 -11.33 -0.46 -8.88
CA LEU A 228 -10.13 0.36 -8.67
C LEU A 228 -9.20 -0.28 -7.61
N SER A 229 -9.32 -1.61 -7.41
CA SER A 229 -8.54 -2.35 -6.40
C SER A 229 -7.33 -3.06 -7.00
N ARG A 230 -7.51 -4.28 -7.50
CA ARG A 230 -6.47 -5.08 -8.20
C ARG A 230 -7.08 -5.84 -9.35
N GLY A 231 -6.32 -6.01 -10.44
CA GLY A 231 -6.80 -6.65 -11.66
C GLY A 231 -7.19 -8.11 -11.49
N HIS A 232 -6.40 -8.88 -10.73
CA HIS A 232 -6.64 -10.32 -10.49
C HIS A 232 -7.87 -10.63 -9.60
N VAL A 233 -8.45 -9.61 -8.97
CA VAL A 233 -9.67 -9.76 -8.14
C VAL A 233 -10.90 -10.09 -8.99
N VAL A 234 -10.88 -9.75 -10.28
CA VAL A 234 -12.00 -9.87 -11.19
C VAL A 234 -11.67 -10.83 -12.33
N ASP A 235 -12.54 -11.79 -12.59
CA ASP A 235 -12.52 -12.58 -13.82
C ASP A 235 -12.97 -11.70 -15.00
N VAL A 236 -12.00 -11.28 -15.81
CA VAL A 236 -12.21 -10.34 -16.93
C VAL A 236 -13.09 -10.96 -18.03
N ASP A 237 -12.99 -12.27 -18.26
CA ASP A 237 -13.81 -12.95 -19.27
C ASP A 237 -15.27 -13.04 -18.82
N ALA A 238 -15.51 -13.31 -17.53
CA ALA A 238 -16.84 -13.28 -16.95
C ALA A 238 -17.45 -11.88 -16.98
N LEU A 239 -16.67 -10.84 -16.66
CA LEU A 239 -17.10 -9.45 -16.78
C LEU A 239 -17.47 -9.08 -18.21
N HIS A 240 -16.60 -9.45 -19.18
CA HIS A 240 -16.88 -9.23 -20.61
C HIS A 240 -18.20 -9.88 -21.04
N ALA A 241 -18.42 -11.14 -20.66
CA ALA A 241 -19.66 -11.86 -20.97
C ALA A 241 -20.90 -11.17 -20.38
N ALA A 242 -20.84 -10.70 -19.13
CA ALA A 242 -21.92 -9.99 -18.45
C ALA A 242 -22.25 -8.64 -19.12
N LEU A 243 -21.24 -7.93 -19.62
CA LEU A 243 -21.41 -6.66 -20.34
C LEU A 243 -21.97 -6.87 -21.75
N VAL A 244 -21.47 -7.85 -22.49
CA VAL A 244 -21.94 -8.16 -23.86
C VAL A 244 -23.37 -8.67 -23.85
N SER A 245 -23.76 -9.46 -22.85
CA SER A 245 -25.16 -9.93 -22.70
C SER A 245 -26.13 -8.80 -22.33
N GLY A 246 -25.62 -7.63 -21.89
CA GLY A 246 -26.42 -6.53 -21.37
C GLY A 246 -26.96 -6.78 -19.97
N HIS A 247 -26.49 -7.82 -19.27
CA HIS A 247 -26.82 -8.05 -17.87
C HIS A 247 -26.29 -6.91 -17.00
N LEU A 248 -25.02 -6.50 -17.20
CA LEU A 248 -24.48 -5.28 -16.60
C LEU A 248 -24.69 -4.07 -17.52
N GLY A 249 -25.07 -2.95 -16.95
CA GLY A 249 -25.27 -1.68 -17.66
C GLY A 249 -23.98 -1.02 -18.12
N GLY A 250 -22.89 -1.23 -17.38
CA GLY A 250 -21.57 -0.69 -17.70
C GLY A 250 -20.54 -1.03 -16.61
N ALA A 251 -19.27 -0.78 -16.91
CA ALA A 251 -18.18 -0.97 -15.96
C ALA A 251 -17.12 0.13 -16.06
N ALA A 252 -16.41 0.38 -14.95
CA ALA A 252 -15.18 1.18 -14.89
C ALA A 252 -14.05 0.34 -14.28
N ILE A 253 -12.96 0.23 -15.01
CA ILE A 253 -11.84 -0.64 -14.67
C ILE A 253 -10.54 0.15 -14.76
N ASP A 254 -9.91 0.35 -13.61
CA ASP A 254 -8.63 1.05 -13.49
C ASP A 254 -7.43 0.11 -13.38
N VAL A 255 -7.67 -1.19 -13.13
CA VAL A 255 -6.64 -2.19 -12.83
C VAL A 255 -6.85 -3.46 -13.65
N PHE A 256 -5.74 -4.10 -14.06
CA PHE A 256 -5.78 -5.23 -14.97
C PHE A 256 -4.91 -6.40 -14.47
N PRO A 257 -5.23 -7.67 -14.81
CA PRO A 257 -4.40 -8.81 -14.43
C PRO A 257 -2.96 -8.70 -14.98
N GLU A 258 -2.83 -8.17 -16.19
CA GLU A 258 -1.54 -7.88 -16.82
C GLU A 258 -1.49 -6.39 -17.18
N GLU A 259 -0.55 -5.68 -16.57
CA GLU A 259 -0.37 -4.23 -16.78
C GLU A 259 0.96 -3.96 -17.52
N PRO A 260 0.99 -3.03 -18.50
CA PRO A 260 2.21 -2.62 -19.19
C PRO A 260 3.27 -2.07 -18.22
N ARG A 261 4.53 -2.37 -18.50
CA ARG A 261 5.64 -1.95 -17.65
C ARG A 261 5.98 -0.47 -17.77
N ALA A 262 5.77 0.13 -18.94
CA ALA A 262 6.08 1.53 -19.20
C ALA A 262 4.95 2.29 -19.90
N ASN A 263 4.94 3.62 -19.73
CA ASN A 263 4.03 4.47 -20.49
C ASN A 263 4.33 4.39 -21.98
N GLY A 264 3.30 4.14 -22.78
CA GLY A 264 3.41 3.97 -24.22
C GLY A 264 3.55 2.53 -24.69
N ASP A 265 3.75 1.58 -23.79
CA ASP A 265 3.69 0.15 -24.13
C ASP A 265 2.29 -0.23 -24.63
N PRO A 266 2.18 -1.18 -25.57
CA PRO A 266 0.88 -1.64 -26.06
C PRO A 266 0.07 -2.30 -24.94
N PHE A 267 -1.23 -1.98 -24.92
CA PHE A 267 -2.21 -2.56 -23.99
C PHE A 267 -3.33 -3.21 -24.78
N THR A 268 -3.73 -4.40 -24.36
CA THR A 268 -4.86 -5.15 -24.95
C THR A 268 -5.77 -5.65 -23.85
N SER A 269 -7.08 -5.51 -24.06
CA SER A 269 -8.10 -6.04 -23.17
C SER A 269 -9.35 -6.41 -23.98
N PRO A 270 -10.04 -7.51 -23.66
CA PRO A 270 -11.32 -7.83 -24.29
C PRO A 270 -12.37 -6.74 -24.05
N LEU A 271 -12.21 -5.94 -22.99
CA LEU A 271 -13.12 -4.85 -22.64
C LEU A 271 -12.97 -3.62 -23.54
N ALA A 272 -11.83 -3.45 -24.24
CA ALA A 272 -11.51 -2.24 -25.00
C ALA A 272 -12.45 -1.94 -26.18
N THR A 273 -13.23 -2.94 -26.62
CA THR A 273 -14.18 -2.80 -27.72
C THR A 273 -15.59 -2.41 -27.27
N LEU A 274 -15.83 -2.33 -25.97
CA LEU A 274 -17.16 -2.09 -25.40
C LEU A 274 -17.38 -0.60 -25.12
N ASP A 275 -18.42 -0.01 -25.73
CA ASP A 275 -18.76 1.40 -25.56
C ASP A 275 -19.24 1.76 -24.12
N ASN A 276 -19.75 0.79 -23.37
CA ASN A 276 -20.27 0.95 -22.01
C ASN A 276 -19.21 0.65 -20.92
N VAL A 277 -17.93 0.68 -21.28
CA VAL A 277 -16.81 0.49 -20.36
C VAL A 277 -15.90 1.70 -20.34
N ILE A 278 -15.51 2.13 -19.15
CA ILE A 278 -14.44 3.10 -18.91
C ILE A 278 -13.19 2.31 -18.54
N LEU A 279 -12.09 2.56 -19.25
CA LEU A 279 -10.78 1.97 -18.95
C LEU A 279 -9.80 3.09 -18.62
N THR A 280 -9.15 3.00 -17.48
CA THR A 280 -8.10 3.91 -17.05
C THR A 280 -6.82 3.15 -16.70
N PRO A 281 -5.62 3.70 -16.98
CA PRO A 281 -4.38 2.96 -16.88
C PRO A 281 -3.79 3.00 -15.46
N HIS A 282 -4.51 2.47 -14.48
CA HIS A 282 -4.13 2.37 -13.06
C HIS A 282 -3.76 3.75 -12.46
N ILE A 283 -4.66 4.71 -12.65
CA ILE A 283 -4.46 6.11 -12.25
C ILE A 283 -5.18 6.50 -10.96
N GLY A 284 -5.88 5.59 -10.30
CA GLY A 284 -6.62 5.89 -9.08
C GLY A 284 -5.81 6.64 -8.02
N GLY A 285 -4.53 6.30 -7.87
CA GLY A 285 -3.59 6.98 -6.97
C GLY A 285 -2.66 7.99 -7.64
N SER A 286 -2.88 8.35 -8.91
CA SER A 286 -1.94 9.12 -9.72
C SER A 286 -2.34 10.60 -9.84
N THR A 287 -2.50 11.28 -8.70
CA THR A 287 -2.67 12.74 -8.62
C THR A 287 -1.41 13.40 -8.09
N GLU A 288 -1.20 14.69 -8.38
CA GLU A 288 -0.04 15.44 -7.87
C GLU A 288 -0.03 15.47 -6.35
N GLU A 289 -1.17 15.67 -5.71
CA GLU A 289 -1.33 15.67 -4.26
C GLU A 289 -1.00 14.31 -3.64
N ALA A 290 -1.48 13.21 -4.24
CA ALA A 290 -1.16 11.87 -3.76
C ALA A 290 0.34 11.57 -3.87
N GLN A 291 0.97 11.93 -5.00
CA GLN A 291 2.42 11.71 -5.17
C GLN A 291 3.23 12.54 -4.19
N TYR A 292 2.83 13.80 -3.92
CA TYR A 292 3.44 14.63 -2.89
C TYR A 292 3.32 13.98 -1.50
N ASP A 293 2.11 13.57 -1.11
CA ASP A 293 1.85 12.99 0.20
C ASP A 293 2.52 11.63 0.39
N ILE A 294 2.56 10.77 -0.65
CA ILE A 294 3.32 9.52 -0.66
C ILE A 294 4.81 9.82 -0.44
N GLY A 295 5.36 10.76 -1.22
CA GLY A 295 6.77 11.16 -1.13
C GLY A 295 7.14 11.64 0.25
N ARG A 296 6.32 12.53 0.80
CA ARG A 296 6.49 13.08 2.14
C ARG A 296 6.39 12.00 3.24
N PHE A 297 5.39 11.14 3.15
CA PHE A 297 5.12 10.13 4.18
C PHE A 297 6.24 9.09 4.26
N VAL A 298 6.58 8.43 3.14
CA VAL A 298 7.58 7.35 3.12
C VAL A 298 8.97 7.87 3.48
N ALA A 299 9.37 9.04 2.94
CA ALA A 299 10.65 9.63 3.29
C ALA A 299 10.73 10.01 4.78
N ALA A 300 9.64 10.51 5.37
CA ALA A 300 9.58 10.80 6.80
C ALA A 300 9.74 9.53 7.64
N LYS A 301 9.07 8.41 7.28
CA LYS A 301 9.18 7.13 8.01
C LYS A 301 10.61 6.56 7.98
N ILE A 302 11.27 6.60 6.84
CA ILE A 302 12.69 6.21 6.73
C ILE A 302 13.58 7.15 7.55
N GLY A 303 13.33 8.46 7.50
CA GLY A 303 14.08 9.45 8.30
C GLY A 303 13.90 9.27 9.81
N GLU A 304 12.67 9.00 10.27
CA GLU A 304 12.36 8.66 11.67
C GLU A 304 13.07 7.36 12.10
N TYR A 305 13.06 6.35 11.23
CA TYR A 305 13.80 5.11 11.45
C TYR A 305 15.30 5.38 11.56
N GLN A 306 15.89 6.21 10.69
CA GLN A 306 17.29 6.62 10.78
C GLN A 306 17.60 7.31 12.11
N ALA A 307 16.80 8.29 12.48
CA ALA A 307 17.07 9.17 13.62
C ALA A 307 16.82 8.48 14.97
N SER A 308 15.72 7.74 15.09
CA SER A 308 15.24 7.22 16.36
C SER A 308 15.07 5.70 16.42
N GLY A 309 15.13 5.00 15.29
CA GLY A 309 14.79 3.59 15.19
C GLY A 309 13.29 3.32 15.27
N SER A 310 12.44 4.34 15.07
CA SER A 310 10.99 4.14 15.02
C SER A 310 10.61 3.24 13.86
N THR A 311 9.86 2.19 14.15
CA THR A 311 9.25 1.28 13.17
C THR A 311 7.74 1.51 13.05
N ASP A 312 7.28 2.69 13.50
CA ASP A 312 5.89 3.08 13.33
C ASP A 312 5.47 3.03 11.86
N MET A 313 4.39 2.31 11.58
CA MET A 313 3.89 2.02 10.23
C MET A 313 4.83 1.14 9.37
N SER A 314 5.79 0.44 9.95
CA SER A 314 6.49 -0.64 9.24
C SER A 314 5.52 -1.77 8.88
N VAL A 315 5.65 -2.32 7.67
CA VAL A 315 4.78 -3.41 7.21
C VAL A 315 5.27 -4.79 7.64
N ASN A 316 6.52 -4.90 8.06
CA ASN A 316 7.14 -6.20 8.34
C ASN A 316 7.83 -6.31 9.71
N LEU A 317 8.05 -5.21 10.41
CA LEU A 317 8.60 -5.22 11.76
C LEU A 317 7.55 -4.77 12.79
N PRO A 318 7.70 -5.15 14.08
CA PRO A 318 6.80 -4.70 15.14
C PRO A 318 6.72 -3.17 15.18
N ASN A 319 5.53 -2.60 15.28
CA ASN A 319 5.33 -1.17 15.46
C ASN A 319 5.90 -0.71 16.81
N LEU A 320 6.93 0.12 16.77
CA LEU A 320 7.62 0.59 17.97
C LEU A 320 8.10 2.02 17.80
N THR A 321 7.79 2.85 18.78
CA THR A 321 8.32 4.22 18.90
C THR A 321 8.70 4.51 20.33
N MET A 322 9.90 5.02 20.54
CA MET A 322 10.37 5.44 21.85
C MET A 322 10.96 6.84 21.76
N ASN A 323 10.43 7.75 22.57
CA ASN A 323 10.95 9.11 22.67
C ASN A 323 12.35 9.09 23.27
N ILE A 324 13.24 9.96 22.78
CA ILE A 324 14.59 10.11 23.31
C ILE A 324 14.54 10.77 24.68
N GLY A 325 15.06 10.08 25.70
CA GLY A 325 15.16 10.60 27.05
C GLY A 325 16.21 11.73 27.18
N LYS A 326 15.97 12.73 28.02
CA LYS A 326 16.89 13.87 28.20
C LYS A 326 18.30 13.48 28.69
N ARG A 327 18.45 12.31 29.32
CA ARG A 327 19.73 11.79 29.84
C ARG A 327 20.37 10.74 28.96
N SER A 328 19.60 10.15 28.04
CA SER A 328 20.07 9.11 27.13
C SER A 328 21.12 9.66 26.18
N ARG A 329 22.18 8.91 25.97
CA ARG A 329 23.32 9.25 25.13
C ARG A 329 23.47 8.30 23.93
N TYR A 330 22.99 7.07 24.09
CA TYR A 330 23.06 6.05 23.08
C TYR A 330 21.75 5.27 23.03
N ARG A 331 21.39 4.85 21.84
CA ARG A 331 20.27 3.93 21.60
C ARG A 331 20.79 2.65 20.96
N VAL A 332 20.48 1.54 21.60
CA VAL A 332 20.70 0.20 21.06
C VAL A 332 19.39 -0.31 20.50
N ARG A 333 19.40 -0.65 19.21
CA ARG A 333 18.30 -1.22 18.45
C ARG A 333 18.63 -2.67 18.19
N LEU A 334 17.83 -3.59 18.72
CA LEU A 334 18.01 -5.02 18.55
C LEU A 334 16.78 -5.63 17.91
N ILE A 335 16.94 -6.17 16.71
CA ILE A 335 15.96 -7.04 16.08
C ILE A 335 16.39 -8.47 16.36
N HIS A 336 15.48 -9.28 16.88
CA HIS A 336 15.79 -10.64 17.32
C HIS A 336 14.66 -11.61 17.01
N ARG A 337 14.96 -12.92 17.01
CA ARG A 337 13.95 -13.97 16.99
C ARG A 337 13.14 -13.94 18.29
N ASN A 338 11.83 -13.97 18.17
CA ASN A 338 10.90 -13.93 19.30
C ASN A 338 10.79 -15.30 19.98
N VAL A 339 11.80 -15.65 20.78
CA VAL A 339 11.85 -16.91 21.55
C VAL A 339 12.04 -16.63 23.04
N PRO A 340 11.57 -17.54 23.93
CA PRO A 340 11.70 -17.36 25.37
C PRO A 340 13.14 -17.16 25.82
N GLY A 341 13.37 -16.24 26.76
CA GLY A 341 14.67 -16.01 27.40
C GLY A 341 15.60 -15.01 26.71
N VAL A 342 15.30 -14.52 25.50
CA VAL A 342 16.13 -13.54 24.79
C VAL A 342 16.35 -12.28 25.65
N MET A 343 15.28 -11.69 26.17
CA MET A 343 15.38 -10.46 26.99
C MET A 343 16.16 -10.66 28.29
N ALA A 344 16.12 -11.85 28.86
CA ALA A 344 16.94 -12.16 30.04
C ALA A 344 18.44 -12.10 29.71
N ARG A 345 18.86 -12.67 28.57
CA ARG A 345 20.25 -12.61 28.09
C ARG A 345 20.67 -11.20 27.71
N VAL A 346 19.83 -10.48 26.98
CA VAL A 346 20.07 -9.09 26.59
C VAL A 346 20.30 -8.21 27.84
N ASN A 347 19.41 -8.30 28.83
CA ASN A 347 19.52 -7.51 30.05
C ASN A 347 20.70 -7.96 30.94
N GLN A 348 21.09 -9.24 30.90
CA GLN A 348 22.30 -9.70 31.58
C GLN A 348 23.56 -9.07 30.98
N ILE A 349 23.64 -8.92 29.66
CA ILE A 349 24.77 -8.25 28.99
C ILE A 349 24.84 -6.77 29.40
N PHE A 350 23.71 -6.06 29.42
CA PHE A 350 23.67 -4.68 29.93
C PHE A 350 24.14 -4.59 31.37
N ALA A 351 23.66 -5.49 32.24
CA ALA A 351 24.06 -5.52 33.65
C ALA A 351 25.56 -5.79 33.83
N SER A 352 26.13 -6.74 33.06
CA SER A 352 27.56 -7.07 33.10
C SER A 352 28.46 -5.96 32.57
N SER A 353 27.95 -5.11 31.68
CA SER A 353 28.68 -3.96 31.12
C SER A 353 28.56 -2.68 31.96
N GLU A 354 27.96 -2.75 33.15
CA GLU A 354 27.67 -1.61 34.03
C GLU A 354 26.88 -0.47 33.35
N ALA A 355 26.20 -0.78 32.21
CA ALA A 355 25.40 0.19 31.48
C ALA A 355 24.07 0.42 32.21
N ASN A 356 23.80 1.68 32.56
CA ASN A 356 22.50 2.03 33.10
C ASN A 356 21.47 2.17 31.97
N VAL A 357 20.41 1.36 32.05
CA VAL A 357 19.28 1.43 31.13
C VAL A 357 18.33 2.53 31.58
N ASP A 358 18.23 3.60 30.80
CA ASP A 358 17.35 4.75 31.08
C ASP A 358 15.91 4.47 30.65
N ALA A 359 15.74 3.76 29.52
CA ALA A 359 14.46 3.32 28.99
C ALA A 359 14.65 2.08 28.11
N GLN A 360 13.70 1.19 28.15
CA GLN A 360 13.65 0.03 27.26
C GLN A 360 12.21 -0.27 26.86
N ILE A 361 12.00 -0.56 25.61
CA ILE A 361 10.69 -0.95 25.07
C ILE A 361 10.88 -2.11 24.10
N LEU A 362 9.99 -3.10 24.19
CA LEU A 362 9.93 -4.27 23.33
C LEU A 362 8.55 -4.33 22.67
N ALA A 363 8.52 -4.63 21.39
CA ALA A 363 7.33 -5.09 20.70
C ALA A 363 7.67 -6.36 19.90
N THR A 364 6.68 -7.21 19.69
CA THR A 364 6.80 -8.45 18.93
C THR A 364 5.73 -8.51 17.85
N LEU A 365 6.10 -9.10 16.72
CA LEU A 365 5.20 -9.43 15.62
C LEU A 365 5.62 -10.82 15.12
N ASP A 366 4.74 -11.79 15.26
CA ASP A 366 4.97 -13.19 14.90
C ASP A 366 6.31 -13.71 15.48
N GLU A 367 7.26 -14.07 14.63
CA GLU A 367 8.55 -14.65 15.02
C GLU A 367 9.65 -13.61 15.29
N VAL A 368 9.34 -12.32 15.20
CA VAL A 368 10.32 -11.24 15.35
C VAL A 368 9.99 -10.37 16.56
N GLY A 369 11.03 -10.05 17.34
CA GLY A 369 11.00 -9.03 18.37
C GLY A 369 11.89 -7.86 18.00
N TYR A 370 11.47 -6.65 18.38
CA TYR A 370 12.25 -5.44 18.23
C TYR A 370 12.35 -4.74 19.58
N VAL A 371 13.58 -4.43 19.99
CA VAL A 371 13.88 -3.78 21.25
C VAL A 371 14.63 -2.48 20.99
N LEU A 372 14.14 -1.40 21.57
CA LEU A 372 14.88 -0.15 21.73
C LEU A 372 15.33 -0.03 23.17
N THR A 373 16.63 0.16 23.40
CA THR A 373 17.18 0.41 24.73
C THR A 373 18.00 1.67 24.72
N ASP A 374 17.61 2.66 25.53
CA ASP A 374 18.35 3.89 25.75
C ASP A 374 19.23 3.75 26.99
N ILE A 375 20.47 4.18 26.85
CA ILE A 375 21.49 4.13 27.91
C ILE A 375 22.18 5.49 28.06
N SER A 376 22.56 5.81 29.28
CA SER A 376 23.22 7.11 29.62
C SER A 376 24.73 7.12 29.29
N ALA A 377 25.34 5.96 29.05
CA ALA A 377 26.74 5.82 28.63
C ALA A 377 26.84 4.82 27.50
N GLY A 378 27.87 4.93 26.64
CA GLY A 378 28.09 3.95 25.56
C GLY A 378 28.36 2.55 26.08
N LEU A 379 27.88 1.53 25.37
CA LEU A 379 28.30 0.16 25.58
C LEU A 379 29.75 0.00 25.11
N GLY A 380 30.53 -0.73 25.90
CA GLY A 380 31.86 -1.17 25.45
C GLY A 380 31.76 -2.09 24.23
N ARG A 381 32.85 -2.18 23.47
CA ARG A 381 32.90 -3.01 22.26
C ARG A 381 32.56 -4.47 22.55
N GLU A 382 33.02 -4.99 23.68
CA GLU A 382 32.78 -6.38 24.10
C GLU A 382 31.27 -6.68 24.29
N ALA A 383 30.52 -5.78 24.94
CA ALA A 383 29.09 -5.95 25.13
C ALA A 383 28.30 -5.85 23.80
N LEU A 384 28.74 -4.99 22.87
CA LEU A 384 28.14 -4.93 21.53
C LEU A 384 28.41 -6.20 20.73
N GLU A 385 29.63 -6.73 20.80
CA GLU A 385 30.01 -8.01 20.18
C GLU A 385 29.19 -9.15 20.78
N GLU A 386 29.06 -9.22 22.11
CA GLU A 386 28.25 -10.25 22.78
C GLU A 386 26.77 -10.18 22.35
N LEU A 387 26.15 -9.00 22.32
CA LEU A 387 24.79 -8.80 21.81
C LEU A 387 24.66 -9.24 20.34
N SER A 388 25.66 -8.95 19.51
CA SER A 388 25.62 -9.30 18.09
C SER A 388 25.77 -10.80 17.82
N HIS A 389 26.43 -11.53 18.73
CA HIS A 389 26.67 -12.97 18.63
C HIS A 389 25.62 -13.85 19.33
N LEU A 390 24.61 -13.23 19.97
CA LEU A 390 23.47 -14.02 20.47
C LEU A 390 22.82 -14.78 19.31
N PRO A 391 22.53 -16.07 19.44
CA PRO A 391 21.93 -16.87 18.35
C PRO A 391 20.62 -16.34 17.83
N GLU A 392 19.93 -15.55 18.64
CA GLU A 392 18.64 -14.95 18.33
C GLU A 392 18.78 -13.57 17.70
N THR A 393 19.94 -12.94 17.74
CA THR A 393 20.13 -11.63 17.13
C THR A 393 20.02 -11.72 15.61
N ILE A 394 19.07 -10.98 15.04
CA ILE A 394 18.92 -10.79 13.60
C ILE A 394 19.75 -9.57 13.18
N ARG A 395 19.57 -8.45 13.88
CA ARG A 395 20.31 -7.22 13.59
C ARG A 395 20.50 -6.38 14.84
N LEU A 396 21.71 -5.83 14.99
CA LEU A 396 22.06 -4.90 16.05
C LEU A 396 22.55 -3.58 15.44
N ILE A 397 22.00 -2.47 15.92
CA ILE A 397 22.44 -1.12 15.55
C ILE A 397 22.56 -0.30 16.83
N ALA A 398 23.74 0.22 17.11
CA ALA A 398 23.97 1.14 18.23
C ALA A 398 24.36 2.50 17.68
N THR A 399 23.63 3.54 18.11
CA THR A 399 23.84 4.92 17.63
C THR A 399 23.90 5.90 18.79
N PRO A 400 24.79 6.91 18.75
CA PRO A 400 24.68 8.09 19.59
C PRO A 400 23.34 8.79 19.36
N LEU A 401 22.77 9.40 20.43
CA LEU A 401 21.52 10.17 20.41
C LEU A 401 21.81 11.67 20.44
#